data_10563a7579a9b4b2508ce6ae6d3607a3
#
_entry.id   10563a7579a9b4b2508ce6ae6d3607a3
#
_cell.length_a   1.000
_cell.length_b   1.000
_cell.length_c   1.000
_cell.angle_alpha   90.00
_cell.angle_beta   90.00
_cell.angle_gamma   90.00
#
_symmetry.space_group_name_H-M   'P 1'
#
loop_
_entity.id
_entity.type
_entity.pdbx_description
1 polymer ?
#
loop_
_entity_poly.entity_id
_entity_poly.type
_entity_poly.pdbx_seq_one_letter_code
_entity_poly.pdbx_strand_id
1 'polypeptide(L)'
;MSDLAKIESNKDVDIKKDNIYILCSFGDSENTYIFNTNKRIFSLIDELAVIPYAVNFNDAYIVASNEAIELTINRVSGKAVLENKVRKSGVCKLTNKTKF
;
A
#
# COMPACT_ATOMS: atom_id res chain seq x y z
N MET A 1 -5.24 -2.38 -36.17
CA MET A 1 -4.62 -2.22 -35.61
C MET A 1 -4.39 -1.15 -34.76
N SER A 2 -4.99 -0.17 -34.92
CA SER A 2 -4.97 0.83 -34.00
C SER A 2 -5.16 0.27 -32.63
N ASP A 3 -5.63 -0.92 -32.64
CA ASP A 3 -5.81 -1.54 -31.39
C ASP A 3 -4.56 -1.69 -30.63
N LEU A 4 -3.46 -1.82 -31.29
CA LEU A 4 -2.24 -2.00 -30.58
C LEU A 4 -1.87 -0.78 -29.79
N ALA A 5 -2.04 0.36 -30.36
CA ALA A 5 -1.71 1.56 -29.65
C ALA A 5 -2.62 1.72 -28.46
N LYS A 6 -3.88 1.39 -28.65
CA LYS A 6 -4.78 1.50 -27.55
C LYS A 6 -4.41 0.59 -26.44
N ILE A 7 -3.99 -0.60 -26.80
CA ILE A 7 -3.64 -1.56 -25.80
C ILE A 7 -2.47 -1.07 -24.98
N GLU A 8 -1.52 -0.46 -25.62
CA GLU A 8 -0.37 0.02 -24.89
C GLU A 8 -0.74 1.12 -23.93
N SER A 9 -1.58 2.02 -24.39
CA SER A 9 -1.99 3.08 -23.51
C SER A 9 -2.75 2.50 -22.33
N ASN A 10 -3.57 1.53 -22.63
CA ASN A 10 -4.34 0.94 -21.56
C ASN A 10 -3.48 0.25 -20.53
N LYS A 11 -2.37 -0.31 -20.96
CA LYS A 11 -1.52 -0.95 -20.02
C LYS A 11 -0.98 0.02 -19.01
N ASP A 12 -0.55 1.17 -19.46
CA ASP A 12 -0.02 2.15 -18.54
C ASP A 12 -1.09 2.59 -17.57
N VAL A 13 -2.29 2.78 -18.09
CA VAL A 13 -3.37 3.20 -17.24
C VAL A 13 -3.71 2.11 -16.24
N ASP A 14 -3.71 0.87 -16.71
CA ASP A 14 -4.04 -0.23 -15.82
C ASP A 14 -3.03 -0.39 -14.71
N ILE A 15 -1.78 -0.19 -15.00
CA ILE A 15 -0.76 -0.30 -13.99
C ILE A 15 -1.01 0.74 -12.90
N LYS A 16 -1.36 1.94 -13.30
CA LYS A 16 -1.64 2.97 -12.32
C LYS A 16 -2.89 2.66 -11.54
N LYS A 17 -3.90 2.10 -12.22
CA LYS A 17 -5.12 1.78 -11.53
C LYS A 17 -4.93 0.68 -10.51
N ASP A 18 -4.04 -0.25 -10.82
CA ASP A 18 -3.83 -1.36 -9.91
C ASP A 18 -3.13 -0.94 -8.64
N ASN A 19 -2.47 0.19 -8.66
CA ASN A 19 -1.79 0.66 -7.46
C ASN A 19 -2.79 1.37 -6.57
N ILE A 20 -2.84 0.94 -5.33
CA ILE A 20 -3.68 1.56 -4.34
C ILE A 20 -2.76 2.27 -3.36
N TYR A 21 -3.08 3.51 -3.07
CA TYR A 21 -2.28 4.29 -2.13
C TYR A 21 -3.00 4.35 -0.81
N ILE A 22 -2.31 3.97 0.24
CA ILE A 22 -2.88 3.86 1.57
C ILE A 22 -2.14 4.79 2.51
N LEU A 23 -2.87 5.65 3.18
CA LEU A 23 -2.29 6.56 4.16
C LEU A 23 -2.67 6.06 5.54
N CYS A 24 -1.68 5.76 6.35
CA CYS A 24 -1.90 5.27 7.70
C CYS A 24 -1.38 6.28 8.71
N SER A 25 -2.19 6.54 9.72
CA SER A 25 -1.84 7.48 10.78
C SER A 25 -1.72 6.73 12.09
N PHE A 26 -0.60 6.90 12.75
CA PHE A 26 -0.34 6.24 14.03
C PHE A 26 0.02 7.32 15.06
N GLY A 27 -0.99 8.09 15.46
CA GLY A 27 -0.74 9.16 16.40
C GLY A 27 0.00 10.30 15.73
N ASP A 28 1.25 10.49 16.08
CA ASP A 28 2.02 11.60 15.55
C ASP A 28 2.58 11.38 14.19
N SER A 29 2.60 10.15 13.70
CA SER A 29 3.28 9.87 12.45
C SER A 29 2.29 9.37 11.41
N GLU A 30 2.62 9.65 10.17
CA GLU A 30 1.82 9.18 9.05
C GLU A 30 2.73 8.53 8.04
N ASN A 31 2.27 7.42 7.49
CA ASN A 31 3.02 6.72 6.46
C ASN A 31 2.13 6.48 5.28
N THR A 32 2.72 6.54 4.09
CA THR A 32 2.00 6.25 2.84
C THR A 32 2.57 4.99 2.25
N TYR A 33 1.69 4.10 1.81
CA TYR A 33 2.10 2.83 1.25
C TYR A 33 1.47 2.65 -0.13
N ILE A 34 2.15 1.91 -0.98
CA ILE A 34 1.61 1.47 -2.25
C ILE A 34 1.27 0.00 -2.13
N PHE A 35 0.05 -0.36 -2.49
CA PHE A 35 -0.40 -1.74 -2.44
C PHE A 35 -0.93 -2.12 -3.81
N ASN A 36 -0.38 -3.19 -4.38
CA ASN A 36 -0.81 -3.68 -5.68
C ASN A 36 -1.16 -5.15 -5.53
N THR A 37 -2.44 -5.47 -5.67
CA THR A 37 -2.89 -6.84 -5.45
C THR A 37 -2.45 -7.75 -6.58
N ASN A 38 -2.42 -7.25 -7.79
CA ASN A 38 -2.07 -8.09 -8.92
C ASN A 38 -0.62 -8.52 -8.89
N LYS A 39 0.25 -7.63 -8.49
CA LYS A 39 1.66 -7.94 -8.42
C LYS A 39 2.10 -8.36 -7.04
N ARG A 40 1.17 -8.29 -6.08
CA ARG A 40 1.44 -8.66 -4.69
C ARG A 40 2.60 -7.85 -4.14
N ILE A 41 2.49 -6.54 -4.30
CA ILE A 41 3.52 -5.62 -3.84
C ILE A 41 2.94 -4.73 -2.77
N PHE A 42 3.71 -4.49 -1.74
CA PHE A 42 3.37 -3.54 -0.70
C PHE A 42 4.65 -2.83 -0.33
N SER A 43 4.65 -1.51 -0.41
CA SER A 43 5.87 -0.76 -0.15
C SER A 43 5.56 0.52 0.59
N LEU A 44 6.47 0.90 1.46
CA LEU A 44 6.40 2.19 2.15
C LEU A 44 7.04 3.24 1.25
N ILE A 45 6.35 4.35 1.06
CA ILE A 45 6.88 5.46 0.30
C ILE A 45 7.46 6.47 1.26
N ASP A 46 8.77 6.64 1.19
CA ASP A 46 9.45 7.62 1.99
C ASP A 46 9.98 8.68 1.05
N GLU A 47 10.34 9.83 1.57
CA GLU A 47 10.82 10.90 0.73
C GLU A 47 12.02 10.51 -0.10
N LEU A 48 12.85 9.67 0.45
CA LEU A 48 14.10 9.32 -0.21
C LEU A 48 14.09 7.95 -0.85
N ALA A 49 13.08 7.13 -0.59
CA ALA A 49 13.14 5.76 -1.05
C ALA A 49 11.78 5.10 -1.02
N VAL A 50 11.69 3.98 -1.73
CA VAL A 50 10.52 3.11 -1.66
C VAL A 50 11.01 1.84 -1.01
N ILE A 51 10.43 1.48 0.11
CA ILE A 51 10.88 0.35 0.91
C ILE A 51 9.91 -0.79 0.77
N PRO A 52 10.33 -1.92 0.17
CA PRO A 52 9.40 -3.02 -0.07
C PRO A 52 9.15 -3.85 1.19
N TYR A 53 7.96 -4.40 1.29
CA TYR A 53 7.55 -5.28 2.36
C TYR A 53 7.08 -6.59 1.76
N ALA A 54 7.25 -7.67 2.47
CA ALA A 54 6.60 -8.91 2.11
C ALA A 54 5.13 -8.78 2.50
N VAL A 55 4.22 -9.27 1.67
CA VAL A 55 2.82 -9.03 1.92
C VAL A 55 1.98 -10.28 1.71
N ASN A 56 1.02 -10.47 2.62
CA ASN A 56 -0.05 -11.43 2.46
C ASN A 56 -1.34 -10.69 2.68
N PHE A 57 -2.37 -11.06 1.96
CA PHE A 57 -3.63 -10.36 2.10
C PHE A 57 -4.79 -11.25 1.69
N ASN A 58 -5.96 -10.90 2.21
CA ASN A 58 -7.21 -11.49 1.78
C ASN A 58 -8.23 -10.38 1.81
N ASP A 59 -9.51 -10.74 1.74
CA ASP A 59 -10.55 -9.71 1.70
C ASP A 59 -10.64 -8.91 2.99
N ALA A 60 -10.20 -9.47 4.07
CA ALA A 60 -10.37 -8.84 5.38
C ALA A 60 -9.13 -8.12 5.87
N TYR A 61 -7.95 -8.62 5.53
CA TYR A 61 -6.71 -8.08 6.10
C TYR A 61 -5.59 -7.99 5.11
N ILE A 62 -4.68 -7.06 5.37
CA ILE A 62 -3.39 -6.99 4.71
C ILE A 62 -2.35 -7.12 5.82
N VAL A 63 -1.41 -8.05 5.65
CA VAL A 63 -0.31 -8.20 6.59
C VAL A 63 0.98 -7.99 5.82
N ALA A 64 1.71 -6.94 6.17
CA ALA A 64 2.95 -6.59 5.51
C ALA A 64 4.08 -6.61 6.52
N SER A 65 5.21 -7.15 6.14
CA SER A 65 6.30 -7.25 7.08
C SER A 65 7.64 -6.97 6.42
N ASN A 66 8.55 -6.44 7.20
CA ASN A 66 9.88 -6.10 6.72
C ASN A 66 10.80 -6.18 7.91
N GLU A 67 11.65 -7.21 7.94
CA GLU A 67 12.59 -7.42 9.03
C GLU A 67 11.86 -7.41 10.37
N ALA A 68 12.03 -6.39 11.16
CA ALA A 68 11.46 -6.36 12.50
C ALA A 68 10.10 -5.68 12.57
N ILE A 69 9.58 -5.24 11.44
CA ILE A 69 8.34 -4.48 11.43
C ILE A 69 7.23 -5.31 10.83
N GLU A 70 6.08 -5.32 11.50
CA GLU A 70 4.91 -5.98 10.95
C GLU A 70 3.73 -5.04 11.02
N LEU A 71 3.06 -4.87 9.89
CA LEU A 71 1.89 -4.00 9.79
C LEU A 71 0.69 -4.84 9.41
N THR A 72 -0.38 -4.73 10.19
CA THR A 72 -1.62 -5.42 9.90
C THR A 72 -2.70 -4.38 9.69
N ILE A 73 -3.40 -4.44 8.57
CA ILE A 73 -4.46 -3.50 8.25
C ILE A 73 -5.76 -4.26 8.08
N ASN A 74 -6.79 -3.81 8.78
CA ASN A 74 -8.12 -4.36 8.61
C ASN A 74 -8.77 -3.64 7.43
N ARG A 75 -9.06 -4.38 6.37
CA ARG A 75 -9.55 -3.77 5.13
C ARG A 75 -10.99 -3.29 5.25
N VAL A 76 -11.70 -3.79 6.22
CA VAL A 76 -13.09 -3.39 6.38
C VAL A 76 -13.19 -2.11 7.20
N SER A 77 -12.47 -2.04 8.30
CA SER A 77 -12.57 -0.90 9.20
C SER A 77 -11.51 0.17 8.97
N GLY A 78 -10.40 -0.20 8.35
CA GLY A 78 -9.28 0.71 8.21
C GLY A 78 -8.36 0.74 9.41
N LYS A 79 -8.67 0.02 10.45
CA LYS A 79 -7.81 0.02 11.63
C LYS A 79 -6.54 -0.74 11.33
N ALA A 80 -5.45 -0.29 11.93
CA ALA A 80 -4.16 -0.89 11.66
C ALA A 80 -3.35 -0.99 12.94
N VAL A 81 -2.44 -1.96 12.94
CA VAL A 81 -1.52 -2.15 14.05
C VAL A 81 -0.13 -2.29 13.46
N LEU A 82 0.78 -1.48 13.96
CA LEU A 82 2.17 -1.51 13.55
C LEU A 82 2.99 -2.01 14.73
N GLU A 83 3.71 -3.10 14.52
CA GLU A 83 4.54 -3.67 15.58
C GLU A 83 6.01 -3.60 15.20
N ASN A 84 6.80 -2.99 16.09
CA ASN A 84 8.23 -2.87 15.89
C ASN A 84 8.76 -2.58 17.28
N LYS A 85 9.17 -3.54 18.03
CA LYS A 85 9.57 -3.39 19.43
C LYS A 85 8.41 -2.81 20.25
N VAL A 86 7.70 -1.86 19.69
CA VAL A 86 6.56 -1.23 20.35
C VAL A 86 5.38 -1.41 19.44
N ARG A 87 4.21 -1.59 20.04
CA ARG A 87 3.00 -1.78 19.27
C ARG A 87 2.24 -0.48 19.19
N LYS A 88 1.89 -0.07 17.99
CA LYS A 88 1.15 1.16 17.78
C LYS A 88 -0.11 0.86 17.02
N SER A 89 -1.20 1.47 17.44
CA SER A 89 -2.47 1.35 16.74
C SER A 89 -2.75 2.60 15.96
N GLY A 90 -3.39 2.44 14.84
CA GLY A 90 -3.69 3.57 13.99
C GLY A 90 -4.82 3.29 13.06
N VAL A 91 -5.00 4.17 12.10
CA VAL A 91 -6.08 4.08 11.13
C VAL A 91 -5.51 4.35 9.76
N CYS A 92 -5.96 3.58 8.78
CA CYS A 92 -5.52 3.77 7.41
C CYS A 92 -6.71 4.11 6.55
N LYS A 93 -6.45 4.85 5.49
CA LYS A 93 -7.49 5.18 4.53
C LYS A 93 -6.88 5.20 3.15
N LEU A 94 -7.73 5.02 2.16
CA LEU A 94 -7.27 5.08 0.79
C LEU A 94 -7.09 6.52 0.39
N THR A 95 -6.11 6.77 -0.44
CA THR A 95 -5.91 8.10 -0.98
C THR A 95 -5.72 7.98 -2.46
N ASN A 96 -6.33 8.89 -3.19
CA ASN A 96 -6.25 8.87 -4.62
C ASN A 96 -5.08 9.63 -5.15
N LYS A 97 -4.41 10.35 -4.28
CA LYS A 97 -3.36 11.17 -4.77
C LYS A 97 -2.06 10.72 -4.28
N THR A 98 -1.10 10.74 -5.19
CA THR A 98 0.24 10.57 -4.71
C THR A 98 0.74 11.96 -4.52
N LYS A 99 1.66 12.11 -3.69
CA LYS A 99 2.26 13.36 -3.49
C LYS A 99 3.42 13.57 -4.37
N PHE A 100 3.61 12.66 -5.25
CA PHE A 100 4.80 12.69 -6.06
C PHE A 100 4.49 12.80 -7.53
#